data_525ab447f270a9f71c04bad51c3b4679
#
_entry.id   525ab447f270a9f71c04bad51c3b4679
#
_cell.length_a   1.000
_cell.length_b   1.000
_cell.length_c   1.000
_cell.angle_alpha   90.00
_cell.angle_beta   90.00
_cell.angle_gamma   90.00
#
_symmetry.space_group_name_H-M   'P 1'
#
loop_
_entity.id
_entity.type
_entity.pdbx_description
1 polymer ?
#
loop_
_entity_poly.entity_id
_entity_poly.type
_entity_poly.pdbx_seq_one_letter_code
_entity_poly.pdbx_strand_id
1 'polypeptide(L)'
;IFDSQTSVYDAAIAKLNAGISTLQSASSSSLSQDIYFGGNTTKWIEAAYTLVARFNLHKKNYSAAISAANNGISSSSGDMQYKPPGTQSGDQNLFATILNGSRAGDLGNSSGGSESYLLQLLSNDYSINRNNSKTDETARYGYYKINSSSGSANTGIIAETEPQNMVTFFENELILAEAKARQGGISDGLPHLNNVRAWLNSGGNLNDNHNSGGFKYEAYVASDFNSGGIENTDGIDPKSAFLREVIEERYVSGFGMHMPFNDARRLRKSDSAISVP
;
A
#
# COMPACT_ATOMS: atom_id res chain seq x y z
N ILE A 1 -17.43 -28.41 5.12
CA ILE A 1 -18.26 -27.29 4.62
C ILE A 1 -17.47 -26.03 4.96
N PHE A 2 -17.23 -25.18 3.96
CA PHE A 2 -16.53 -23.91 4.14
C PHE A 2 -17.57 -22.79 4.14
N ASP A 3 -17.35 -21.77 4.99
CA ASP A 3 -18.16 -20.56 4.99
C ASP A 3 -17.93 -19.76 3.71
N SER A 4 -18.93 -18.98 3.31
CA SER A 4 -18.76 -18.05 2.19
C SER A 4 -17.76 -16.97 2.53
N GLN A 5 -17.02 -16.47 1.54
CA GLN A 5 -16.08 -15.36 1.73
C GLN A 5 -16.77 -14.15 2.39
N THR A 6 -17.98 -13.83 2.00
CA THR A 6 -18.75 -12.73 2.57
C THR A 6 -19.01 -12.94 4.06
N SER A 7 -19.44 -14.16 4.47
CA SER A 7 -19.72 -14.42 5.89
C SER A 7 -18.47 -14.35 6.76
N VAL A 8 -17.30 -14.74 6.22
CA VAL A 8 -16.01 -14.59 6.92
C VAL A 8 -15.66 -13.12 7.12
N TYR A 9 -15.81 -12.29 6.08
CA TYR A 9 -15.59 -10.85 6.21
C TYR A 9 -16.58 -10.21 7.19
N ASP A 10 -17.86 -10.59 7.18
CA ASP A 10 -18.86 -10.06 8.11
C ASP A 10 -18.52 -10.43 9.57
N ALA A 11 -18.09 -11.64 9.82
CA ALA A 11 -17.61 -12.06 11.14
C ALA A 11 -16.36 -11.27 11.59
N ALA A 12 -15.41 -11.05 10.70
CA ALA A 12 -14.22 -10.26 11.00
C ALA A 12 -14.58 -8.80 11.31
N ILE A 13 -15.44 -8.16 10.50
CA ILE A 13 -15.95 -6.81 10.73
C ILE A 13 -16.66 -6.70 12.08
N ALA A 14 -17.52 -7.69 12.42
CA ALA A 14 -18.21 -7.70 13.71
C ALA A 14 -17.22 -7.76 14.88
N LYS A 15 -16.16 -8.55 14.78
CA LYS A 15 -15.11 -8.63 15.83
C LYS A 15 -14.32 -7.32 15.95
N LEU A 16 -13.97 -6.69 14.83
CA LEU A 16 -13.31 -5.38 14.84
C LEU A 16 -14.18 -4.30 15.48
N ASN A 17 -15.47 -4.24 15.11
CA ASN A 17 -16.40 -3.28 15.71
C ASN A 17 -16.59 -3.50 17.22
N ALA A 18 -16.64 -4.72 17.68
CA ALA A 18 -16.67 -5.05 19.12
C ALA A 18 -15.38 -4.57 19.82
N GLY A 19 -14.23 -4.80 19.20
CA GLY A 19 -12.93 -4.30 19.69
C GLY A 19 -12.88 -2.77 19.76
N ILE A 20 -13.34 -2.08 18.71
CA ILE A 20 -13.45 -0.61 18.67
C ILE A 20 -14.30 -0.11 19.86
N SER A 21 -15.49 -0.69 20.05
CA SER A 21 -16.39 -0.30 21.15
C SER A 21 -15.75 -0.50 22.54
N THR A 22 -15.00 -1.57 22.72
CA THR A 22 -14.27 -1.83 23.96
C THR A 22 -13.16 -0.79 24.17
N LEU A 23 -12.38 -0.51 23.13
CA LEU A 23 -11.27 0.46 23.21
C LEU A 23 -11.75 1.91 23.40
N GLN A 24 -12.93 2.29 22.86
CA GLN A 24 -13.52 3.61 23.06
C GLN A 24 -13.89 3.89 24.52
N SER A 25 -14.18 2.85 25.31
CA SER A 25 -14.44 2.96 26.75
C SER A 25 -13.18 2.83 27.61
N ALA A 26 -12.04 2.46 27.02
CA ALA A 26 -10.78 2.28 27.72
C ALA A 26 -9.93 3.55 27.68
N SER A 27 -9.12 3.76 28.74
CA SER A 27 -8.09 4.79 28.74
C SER A 27 -6.79 4.26 28.17
N SER A 28 -6.10 5.07 27.36
CA SER A 28 -4.72 4.74 26.94
C SER A 28 -3.82 4.68 28.18
N SER A 29 -2.98 3.64 28.23
CA SER A 29 -1.95 3.48 29.24
C SER A 29 -0.68 2.96 28.60
N SER A 30 0.49 3.33 29.14
CA SER A 30 1.76 2.77 28.67
C SER A 30 1.76 1.27 28.90
N LEU A 31 1.95 0.49 27.85
CA LEU A 31 1.95 -0.96 27.86
C LEU A 31 3.13 -1.50 27.04
N SER A 32 4.20 -1.87 27.70
CA SER A 32 5.44 -2.33 27.04
C SER A 32 5.28 -3.64 26.26
N GLN A 33 4.26 -4.44 26.57
CA GLN A 33 3.93 -5.67 25.84
C GLN A 33 3.26 -5.40 24.50
N ASP A 34 2.70 -4.20 24.31
CA ASP A 34 2.15 -3.78 23.01
C ASP A 34 3.28 -3.25 22.13
N ILE A 35 3.82 -4.13 21.33
CA ILE A 35 4.96 -3.85 20.43
C ILE A 35 4.60 -2.93 19.24
N TYR A 36 3.31 -2.68 19.00
CA TYR A 36 2.85 -1.85 17.89
C TYR A 36 2.63 -0.40 18.28
N PHE A 37 1.84 -0.16 19.31
CA PHE A 37 1.38 1.18 19.67
C PHE A 37 1.64 1.56 21.14
N GLY A 38 2.29 0.66 21.90
CA GLY A 38 2.64 0.94 23.29
C GLY A 38 1.45 1.20 24.20
N GLY A 39 0.27 0.64 23.90
CA GLY A 39 -0.97 0.82 24.65
C GLY A 39 -1.82 2.02 24.23
N ASN A 40 -1.52 2.66 23.08
CA ASN A 40 -2.31 3.77 22.55
C ASN A 40 -3.62 3.25 21.93
N THR A 41 -4.73 3.43 22.65
CA THR A 41 -6.06 2.95 22.22
C THR A 41 -6.56 3.66 20.96
N THR A 42 -6.24 4.93 20.75
CA THR A 42 -6.65 5.68 19.55
C THR A 42 -6.04 5.07 18.29
N LYS A 43 -4.74 4.77 18.32
CA LYS A 43 -4.07 4.13 17.16
C LYS A 43 -4.63 2.73 16.86
N TRP A 44 -4.96 1.96 17.90
CA TRP A 44 -5.64 0.67 17.73
C TRP A 44 -7.03 0.81 17.11
N ILE A 45 -7.80 1.83 17.50
CA ILE A 45 -9.13 2.13 16.93
C ILE A 45 -8.99 2.53 15.46
N GLU A 46 -8.06 3.42 15.11
CA GLU A 46 -7.80 3.84 13.73
C GLU A 46 -7.37 2.66 12.85
N ALA A 47 -6.47 1.81 13.33
CA ALA A 47 -6.07 0.60 12.62
C ALA A 47 -7.24 -0.36 12.41
N ALA A 48 -8.09 -0.56 13.42
CA ALA A 48 -9.28 -1.38 13.32
C ALA A 48 -10.29 -0.82 12.29
N TYR A 49 -10.51 0.47 12.24
CA TYR A 49 -11.36 1.10 11.22
C TYR A 49 -10.79 0.95 9.81
N THR A 50 -9.48 1.08 9.62
CA THR A 50 -8.83 0.81 8.33
C THR A 50 -9.03 -0.64 7.89
N LEU A 51 -8.98 -1.61 8.81
CA LEU A 51 -9.29 -3.01 8.52
C LEU A 51 -10.77 -3.22 8.17
N VAL A 52 -11.70 -2.56 8.87
CA VAL A 52 -13.14 -2.58 8.51
C VAL A 52 -13.33 -2.03 7.10
N ALA A 53 -12.65 -0.93 6.77
CA ALA A 53 -12.69 -0.34 5.42
C ALA A 53 -12.14 -1.32 4.36
N ARG A 54 -10.99 -1.96 4.61
CA ARG A 54 -10.39 -2.98 3.75
C ARG A 54 -11.39 -4.11 3.44
N PHE A 55 -12.02 -4.69 4.46
CA PHE A 55 -12.95 -5.80 4.25
C PHE A 55 -14.23 -5.37 3.53
N ASN A 56 -14.74 -4.17 3.78
CA ASN A 56 -15.85 -3.62 3.01
C ASN A 56 -15.49 -3.34 1.55
N LEU A 57 -14.26 -2.86 1.28
CA LEU A 57 -13.76 -2.70 -0.09
C LEU A 57 -13.70 -4.05 -0.82
N HIS A 58 -13.22 -5.12 -0.15
CA HIS A 58 -13.19 -6.47 -0.71
C HIS A 58 -14.59 -7.01 -1.03
N LYS A 59 -15.59 -6.65 -0.23
CA LYS A 59 -17.00 -6.94 -0.47
C LYS A 59 -17.63 -6.04 -1.53
N LYS A 60 -16.91 -5.04 -2.04
CA LYS A 60 -17.43 -3.96 -2.93
C LYS A 60 -18.54 -3.13 -2.29
N ASN A 61 -18.59 -3.09 -0.97
CA ASN A 61 -19.48 -2.21 -0.22
C ASN A 61 -18.79 -0.86 0.00
N TYR A 62 -18.77 -0.05 -1.05
CA TYR A 62 -18.00 1.20 -1.07
C TYR A 62 -18.50 2.22 -0.05
N SER A 63 -19.81 2.33 0.20
CA SER A 63 -20.36 3.23 1.22
C SER A 63 -19.84 2.89 2.61
N ALA A 64 -19.87 1.61 2.99
CA ALA A 64 -19.36 1.16 4.29
C ALA A 64 -17.83 1.28 4.37
N ALA A 65 -17.12 1.06 3.25
CA ALA A 65 -15.67 1.28 3.18
C ALA A 65 -15.32 2.75 3.45
N ILE A 66 -16.01 3.69 2.81
CA ILE A 66 -15.82 5.14 3.02
C ILE A 66 -16.13 5.52 4.48
N SER A 67 -17.26 5.06 5.03
CA SER A 67 -17.66 5.38 6.40
C SER A 67 -16.63 4.91 7.43
N ALA A 68 -16.05 3.72 7.23
CA ALA A 68 -15.00 3.21 8.10
C ALA A 68 -13.68 3.96 7.88
N ALA A 69 -13.23 4.14 6.65
CA ALA A 69 -11.96 4.77 6.32
C ALA A 69 -11.87 6.23 6.79
N ASN A 70 -13.01 6.96 6.87
CA ASN A 70 -13.04 8.30 7.46
C ASN A 70 -12.63 8.34 8.94
N ASN A 71 -12.62 7.20 9.63
CA ASN A 71 -12.16 7.04 11.01
C ASN A 71 -10.88 6.19 11.09
N GLY A 72 -10.33 5.81 9.95
CA GLY A 72 -9.11 5.04 9.84
C GLY A 72 -7.84 5.86 10.06
N ILE A 73 -6.70 5.23 9.81
CA ILE A 73 -5.38 5.87 9.96
C ILE A 73 -5.29 7.08 9.02
N SER A 74 -5.14 8.27 9.61
CA SER A 74 -5.13 9.56 8.91
C SER A 74 -3.74 10.13 8.64
N SER A 75 -2.69 9.53 9.18
CA SER A 75 -1.30 9.91 8.96
C SER A 75 -0.36 8.72 9.17
N SER A 76 0.82 8.74 8.53
CA SER A 76 1.82 7.66 8.63
C SER A 76 2.34 7.43 10.06
N SER A 77 2.20 8.40 10.97
CA SER A 77 2.53 8.22 12.39
C SER A 77 1.58 7.23 13.11
N GLY A 78 0.44 6.91 12.50
CA GLY A 78 -0.52 5.91 12.96
C GLY A 78 -0.32 4.53 12.36
N ASP A 79 0.64 4.34 11.48
CA ASP A 79 0.88 3.08 10.79
C ASP A 79 1.18 1.93 11.77
N MET A 80 0.49 0.82 11.57
CA MET A 80 0.77 -0.43 12.25
C MET A 80 1.88 -1.17 11.50
N GLN A 81 3.05 -1.23 12.11
CA GLN A 81 4.23 -1.84 11.52
C GLN A 81 4.84 -2.84 12.50
N TYR A 82 5.25 -3.99 11.99
CA TYR A 82 6.20 -4.84 12.72
C TYR A 82 7.61 -4.25 12.54
N LYS A 83 8.25 -3.90 13.64
CA LYS A 83 9.62 -3.38 13.66
C LYS A 83 10.55 -4.50 14.14
N PRO A 84 11.41 -5.03 13.25
CA PRO A 84 12.35 -6.06 13.65
C PRO A 84 13.25 -5.58 14.79
N PRO A 85 13.39 -6.35 15.89
CA PRO A 85 14.17 -5.91 17.05
C PRO A 85 15.68 -6.00 16.84
N GLY A 86 16.15 -6.70 15.80
CA GLY A 86 17.58 -6.88 15.56
C GLY A 86 17.91 -7.49 14.20
N THR A 87 19.19 -7.76 14.00
CA THR A 87 19.76 -8.33 12.76
C THR A 87 20.06 -9.82 12.83
N GLN A 88 19.83 -10.44 14.00
CA GLN A 88 20.03 -11.86 14.17
C GLN A 88 18.94 -12.67 13.48
N SER A 89 19.30 -13.85 12.99
CA SER A 89 18.30 -14.77 12.41
C SER A 89 17.19 -15.05 13.44
N GLY A 90 15.95 -14.79 13.03
CA GLY A 90 14.76 -14.84 13.89
C GLY A 90 14.29 -13.50 14.44
N ASP A 91 15.17 -12.51 14.51
CA ASP A 91 14.85 -11.15 15.00
C ASP A 91 14.74 -10.13 13.86
N GLN A 92 15.26 -10.45 12.71
CA GLN A 92 15.31 -9.56 11.54
C GLN A 92 14.01 -9.57 10.73
N ASN A 93 13.95 -8.65 9.77
CA ASN A 93 12.90 -8.60 8.76
C ASN A 93 12.73 -9.98 8.09
N LEU A 94 11.48 -10.46 8.01
CA LEU A 94 11.18 -11.78 7.44
C LEU A 94 11.62 -11.91 5.97
N PHE A 95 11.52 -10.83 5.17
CA PHE A 95 12.03 -10.81 3.81
C PHE A 95 13.55 -10.93 3.78
N ALA A 96 14.27 -10.27 4.71
CA ALA A 96 15.71 -10.43 4.84
C ALA A 96 16.09 -11.89 5.11
N THR A 97 15.39 -12.54 6.04
CA THR A 97 15.63 -13.96 6.38
C THR A 97 15.51 -14.88 5.16
N ILE A 98 14.53 -14.61 4.29
CA ILE A 98 14.23 -15.49 3.15
C ILE A 98 15.06 -15.12 1.91
N LEU A 99 15.23 -13.83 1.63
CA LEU A 99 15.70 -13.33 0.35
C LEU A 99 17.16 -12.87 0.37
N ASN A 100 17.78 -12.71 1.54
CA ASN A 100 19.21 -12.48 1.67
C ASN A 100 19.96 -13.82 1.62
N GLY A 101 20.11 -14.39 0.43
CA GLY A 101 20.80 -15.68 0.29
C GLY A 101 20.47 -16.34 -1.04
N SER A 102 20.38 -17.66 -1.03
CA SER A 102 20.14 -18.48 -2.24
C SER A 102 18.80 -18.21 -2.93
N ARG A 103 17.86 -17.55 -2.25
CA ARG A 103 16.54 -17.20 -2.78
C ARG A 103 16.40 -15.75 -3.24
N ALA A 104 17.48 -14.98 -3.29
CA ALA A 104 17.45 -13.57 -3.71
C ALA A 104 16.85 -13.39 -5.13
N GLY A 105 17.00 -14.37 -6.02
CA GLY A 105 16.43 -14.36 -7.36
C GLY A 105 14.92 -14.65 -7.44
N ASP A 106 14.31 -15.14 -6.36
CA ASP A 106 12.91 -15.59 -6.39
C ASP A 106 11.91 -14.44 -6.64
N LEU A 107 12.29 -13.22 -6.32
CA LEU A 107 11.48 -12.02 -6.63
C LEU A 107 11.74 -11.44 -8.03
N GLY A 108 12.62 -12.07 -8.84
CA GLY A 108 12.98 -11.55 -10.15
C GLY A 108 13.66 -10.18 -10.12
N ASN A 109 14.29 -9.83 -9.00
CA ASN A 109 14.90 -8.52 -8.77
C ASN A 109 16.42 -8.58 -8.82
N SER A 110 17.01 -9.76 -9.01
CA SER A 110 18.46 -9.95 -9.07
C SER A 110 19.00 -9.81 -10.49
N SER A 111 20.26 -9.39 -10.59
CA SER A 111 20.96 -9.21 -11.86
C SER A 111 20.94 -10.47 -12.74
N GLY A 112 20.56 -10.32 -14.00
CA GLY A 112 20.73 -11.34 -15.05
C GLY A 112 19.44 -12.00 -15.57
N GLY A 113 18.27 -11.63 -15.07
CA GLY A 113 16.96 -12.03 -15.60
C GLY A 113 16.08 -10.82 -15.94
N SER A 114 14.91 -11.08 -16.48
CA SER A 114 13.87 -10.03 -16.60
C SER A 114 13.48 -9.54 -15.21
N GLU A 115 13.45 -8.22 -15.02
CA GLU A 115 12.98 -7.64 -13.77
C GLU A 115 11.51 -7.98 -13.50
N SER A 116 11.13 -8.07 -12.24
CA SER A 116 9.73 -8.28 -11.85
C SER A 116 8.85 -7.14 -12.37
N TYR A 117 7.56 -7.42 -12.52
CA TYR A 117 6.60 -6.39 -12.94
C TYR A 117 6.66 -5.13 -12.08
N LEU A 118 6.87 -5.28 -10.77
CA LEU A 118 7.08 -4.15 -9.86
C LEU A 118 8.24 -3.25 -10.31
N LEU A 119 9.40 -3.83 -10.59
CA LEU A 119 10.56 -3.05 -11.00
C LEU A 119 10.40 -2.46 -12.40
N GLN A 120 9.70 -3.15 -13.30
CA GLN A 120 9.37 -2.62 -14.62
C GLN A 120 8.47 -1.37 -14.52
N LEU A 121 7.53 -1.33 -13.57
CA LEU A 121 6.73 -0.13 -13.30
C LEU A 121 7.56 1.06 -12.80
N LEU A 122 8.69 0.82 -12.18
CA LEU A 122 9.50 1.85 -11.52
C LEU A 122 10.73 2.27 -12.33
N SER A 123 11.11 1.50 -13.36
CA SER A 123 12.31 1.75 -14.17
C SER A 123 11.98 2.40 -15.51
N ASN A 124 12.70 3.46 -15.85
CA ASN A 124 12.62 4.10 -17.18
C ASN A 124 13.03 3.18 -18.35
N ASP A 125 13.61 2.02 -18.09
CA ASP A 125 14.02 1.07 -19.12
C ASP A 125 12.83 0.32 -19.76
N TYR A 126 11.64 0.46 -19.20
CA TYR A 126 10.44 -0.26 -19.65
C TYR A 126 9.33 0.69 -20.08
N SER A 127 8.59 0.29 -21.12
CA SER A 127 7.47 1.10 -21.66
C SER A 127 6.24 1.16 -20.73
N ILE A 128 6.16 0.24 -19.76
CA ILE A 128 5.07 0.19 -18.78
C ILE A 128 5.36 1.00 -17.51
N ASN A 129 6.49 1.71 -17.47
CA ASN A 129 6.89 2.46 -16.28
C ASN A 129 5.92 3.60 -15.98
N ARG A 130 5.87 3.97 -14.68
CA ARG A 130 5.01 5.02 -14.15
C ARG A 130 5.64 6.42 -14.17
N ASN A 131 6.90 6.53 -14.61
CA ASN A 131 7.58 7.83 -14.68
C ASN A 131 6.94 8.72 -15.74
N ASN A 132 6.71 9.97 -15.38
CA ASN A 132 6.13 10.98 -16.27
C ASN A 132 6.50 12.39 -15.80
N SER A 133 5.89 13.43 -16.40
CA SER A 133 6.20 14.82 -16.03
C SER A 133 5.90 15.19 -14.57
N LYS A 134 5.08 14.39 -13.85
CA LYS A 134 4.68 14.60 -12.45
C LYS A 134 5.18 13.53 -11.49
N THR A 135 5.85 12.48 -11.98
CA THR A 135 6.22 11.31 -11.20
C THR A 135 7.64 10.86 -11.53
N ASP A 136 8.47 10.65 -10.50
CA ASP A 136 9.79 10.03 -10.60
C ASP A 136 9.91 8.89 -9.60
N GLU A 137 10.00 7.67 -10.12
CA GLU A 137 10.04 6.43 -9.35
C GLU A 137 11.47 5.97 -9.00
N THR A 138 12.50 6.72 -9.34
CA THR A 138 13.90 6.30 -9.19
C THR A 138 14.23 5.89 -7.75
N ALA A 139 13.75 6.62 -6.76
CA ALA A 139 14.00 6.30 -5.36
C ALA A 139 13.33 4.99 -4.92
N ARG A 140 12.05 4.79 -5.31
CA ARG A 140 11.32 3.54 -5.03
C ARG A 140 11.91 2.35 -5.79
N TYR A 141 12.38 2.55 -7.02
CA TYR A 141 13.11 1.52 -7.74
C TYR A 141 14.33 1.03 -6.95
N GLY A 142 15.15 1.96 -6.46
CA GLY A 142 16.31 1.62 -5.63
C GLY A 142 15.94 0.90 -4.33
N TYR A 143 14.85 1.32 -3.68
CA TYR A 143 14.36 0.73 -2.44
C TYR A 143 13.84 -0.70 -2.61
N TYR A 144 13.14 -0.99 -3.71
CA TYR A 144 12.58 -2.32 -3.97
C TYR A 144 13.57 -3.28 -4.65
N LYS A 145 14.63 -2.75 -5.25
CA LYS A 145 15.60 -3.58 -5.99
C LYS A 145 16.46 -4.40 -5.03
N ILE A 146 16.49 -5.70 -5.23
CA ILE A 146 17.38 -6.61 -4.54
C ILE A 146 18.68 -6.71 -5.34
N ASN A 147 19.77 -6.15 -4.82
CA ASN A 147 21.03 -6.02 -5.55
C ASN A 147 21.95 -7.23 -5.42
N SER A 148 21.79 -8.03 -4.37
CA SER A 148 22.73 -9.11 -4.07
C SER A 148 22.10 -10.17 -3.19
N SER A 149 22.66 -11.39 -3.22
CA SER A 149 22.39 -12.43 -2.23
C SER A 149 23.07 -12.16 -0.87
N SER A 150 23.87 -11.10 -0.74
CA SER A 150 24.48 -10.70 0.51
C SER A 150 23.57 -9.74 1.26
N GLY A 151 23.23 -10.07 2.51
CA GLY A 151 22.33 -9.28 3.35
C GLY A 151 22.75 -7.81 3.49
N SER A 152 24.03 -7.56 3.71
CA SER A 152 24.57 -6.20 3.90
C SER A 152 24.52 -5.31 2.64
N ALA A 153 24.31 -5.88 1.46
CA ALA A 153 24.19 -5.12 0.22
C ALA A 153 22.76 -4.65 -0.08
N ASN A 154 21.78 -5.17 0.67
CA ASN A 154 20.37 -4.83 0.50
C ASN A 154 19.95 -3.83 1.58
N THR A 155 19.80 -2.58 1.18
CA THR A 155 19.52 -1.47 2.09
C THR A 155 18.08 -0.94 1.97
N GLY A 156 17.25 -1.57 1.14
CA GLY A 156 15.86 -1.22 0.91
C GLY A 156 14.88 -2.12 1.67
N ILE A 157 13.79 -2.53 1.02
CA ILE A 157 12.69 -3.30 1.63
C ILE A 157 13.11 -4.61 2.31
N ILE A 158 14.21 -5.21 1.90
CA ILE A 158 14.76 -6.42 2.52
C ILE A 158 15.98 -6.14 3.40
N ALA A 159 16.19 -4.91 3.84
CA ALA A 159 17.18 -4.63 4.89
C ALA A 159 16.76 -5.34 6.18
N GLU A 160 17.75 -5.78 6.96
CA GLU A 160 17.53 -6.67 8.12
C GLU A 160 16.62 -6.06 9.19
N THR A 161 16.64 -4.76 9.34
CA THR A 161 15.81 -4.03 10.33
C THR A 161 14.68 -3.22 9.71
N GLU A 162 14.42 -3.38 8.41
CA GLU A 162 13.36 -2.64 7.74
C GLU A 162 11.98 -3.01 8.30
N PRO A 163 11.17 -2.02 8.72
CA PRO A 163 9.82 -2.27 9.21
C PRO A 163 8.91 -2.91 8.18
N GLN A 164 8.04 -3.82 8.62
CA GLN A 164 7.03 -4.45 7.78
C GLN A 164 5.67 -3.82 8.00
N ASN A 165 5.10 -3.24 6.96
CA ASN A 165 3.79 -2.62 6.99
C ASN A 165 2.67 -3.67 7.14
N MET A 166 1.71 -3.41 8.04
CA MET A 166 0.55 -4.27 8.27
C MET A 166 -0.78 -3.55 7.97
N VAL A 167 -0.96 -2.36 8.54
CA VAL A 167 -2.13 -1.49 8.30
C VAL A 167 -1.62 -0.06 8.26
N THR A 168 -1.90 0.67 7.19
CA THR A 168 -1.20 1.93 6.93
C THR A 168 -2.11 3.09 6.51
N PHE A 169 -1.60 4.30 6.69
CA PHE A 169 -2.18 5.53 6.18
C PHE A 169 -2.41 5.47 4.65
N PHE A 170 -1.38 5.09 3.89
CA PHE A 170 -1.53 5.06 2.43
C PHE A 170 -2.58 4.04 1.96
N GLU A 171 -2.73 2.92 2.66
CA GLU A 171 -3.81 1.98 2.39
C GLU A 171 -5.18 2.62 2.64
N ASN A 172 -5.35 3.30 3.76
CA ASN A 172 -6.60 3.97 4.11
C ASN A 172 -6.98 5.02 3.06
N GLU A 173 -6.03 5.85 2.65
CA GLU A 173 -6.23 6.86 1.60
C GLU A 173 -6.55 6.23 0.24
N LEU A 174 -5.88 5.14 -0.15
CA LEU A 174 -6.17 4.46 -1.41
C LEU A 174 -7.51 3.71 -1.39
N ILE A 175 -7.99 3.26 -0.23
CA ILE A 175 -9.37 2.77 -0.06
C ILE A 175 -10.36 3.91 -0.31
N LEU A 176 -10.12 5.08 0.28
CA LEU A 176 -10.97 6.27 0.05
C LEU A 176 -10.94 6.71 -1.40
N ALA A 177 -9.76 6.77 -2.02
CA ALA A 177 -9.60 7.14 -3.44
C ALA A 177 -10.44 6.25 -4.34
N GLU A 178 -10.32 4.93 -4.20
CA GLU A 178 -11.08 3.97 -5.00
C GLU A 178 -12.58 4.03 -4.71
N ALA A 179 -12.97 3.91 -3.44
CA ALA A 179 -14.37 3.80 -3.06
C ALA A 179 -15.18 5.06 -3.43
N LYS A 180 -14.61 6.25 -3.18
CA LYS A 180 -15.25 7.53 -3.53
C LYS A 180 -15.32 7.72 -5.05
N ALA A 181 -14.26 7.39 -5.79
CA ALA A 181 -14.30 7.48 -7.25
C ALA A 181 -15.35 6.53 -7.86
N ARG A 182 -15.51 5.34 -7.30
CA ARG A 182 -16.53 4.39 -7.78
C ARG A 182 -17.96 4.88 -7.54
N GLN A 183 -18.20 5.61 -6.46
CA GLN A 183 -19.53 6.16 -6.14
C GLN A 183 -19.81 7.50 -6.79
N GLY A 184 -18.90 8.46 -6.68
CA GLY A 184 -19.13 9.84 -7.11
C GLY A 184 -18.37 10.26 -8.38
N GLY A 185 -17.18 9.75 -8.57
CA GLY A 185 -16.32 10.11 -9.72
C GLY A 185 -14.91 10.52 -9.32
N ILE A 186 -14.11 10.93 -10.31
CA ILE A 186 -12.71 11.30 -10.11
C ILE A 186 -12.57 12.41 -9.07
N SER A 187 -13.42 13.45 -9.11
CA SER A 187 -13.36 14.59 -8.20
C SER A 187 -13.40 14.20 -6.72
N ASP A 188 -14.08 13.10 -6.40
CA ASP A 188 -14.27 12.65 -5.02
C ASP A 188 -13.10 11.78 -4.54
N GLY A 189 -12.48 11.02 -5.46
CA GLY A 189 -11.34 10.14 -5.15
C GLY A 189 -9.99 10.85 -5.21
N LEU A 190 -9.85 11.84 -6.09
CA LEU A 190 -8.58 12.50 -6.41
C LEU A 190 -7.87 13.15 -5.20
N PRO A 191 -8.56 13.81 -4.26
CA PRO A 191 -7.90 14.36 -3.08
C PRO A 191 -7.15 13.29 -2.27
N HIS A 192 -7.70 12.09 -2.18
CA HIS A 192 -7.12 10.99 -1.42
C HIS A 192 -5.89 10.39 -2.13
N LEU A 193 -5.93 10.24 -3.44
CA LEU A 193 -4.73 9.87 -4.21
C LEU A 193 -3.64 10.94 -4.04
N ASN A 194 -4.00 12.22 -4.08
CA ASN A 194 -3.05 13.31 -3.89
C ASN A 194 -2.48 13.39 -2.45
N ASN A 195 -3.21 12.95 -1.43
CA ASN A 195 -2.66 12.79 -0.08
C ASN A 195 -1.52 11.75 -0.05
N VAL A 196 -1.70 10.63 -0.75
CA VAL A 196 -0.64 9.62 -0.89
C VAL A 196 0.54 10.19 -1.68
N ARG A 197 0.29 10.91 -2.77
CA ARG A 197 1.35 11.57 -3.56
C ARG A 197 2.14 12.61 -2.75
N ALA A 198 1.46 13.40 -1.94
CA ALA A 198 2.13 14.36 -1.04
C ALA A 198 3.01 13.64 0.01
N TRP A 199 2.53 12.54 0.55
CA TRP A 199 3.32 11.69 1.45
C TRP A 199 4.54 11.08 0.73
N LEU A 200 4.38 10.55 -0.47
CA LEU A 200 5.48 10.05 -1.29
C LEU A 200 6.50 11.15 -1.62
N ASN A 201 6.03 12.37 -1.92
CA ASN A 201 6.88 13.52 -2.19
C ASN A 201 7.69 13.98 -0.96
N SER A 202 7.30 13.56 0.25
CA SER A 202 8.06 13.74 1.48
C SER A 202 8.95 12.55 1.87
N GLY A 203 9.09 11.56 0.98
CA GLY A 203 9.87 10.35 1.19
C GLY A 203 9.05 9.08 1.39
N GLY A 204 7.76 9.20 1.71
CA GLY A 204 6.89 8.02 1.86
C GLY A 204 7.38 7.06 2.95
N ASN A 205 7.51 5.80 2.60
CA ASN A 205 8.02 4.73 3.46
C ASN A 205 9.51 4.40 3.20
N LEU A 206 10.22 5.24 2.47
CA LEU A 206 11.64 5.02 2.22
C LEU A 206 12.44 5.22 3.50
N ASN A 207 13.37 4.32 3.76
CA ASN A 207 14.32 4.45 4.86
C ASN A 207 15.45 5.42 4.52
N ASP A 208 16.30 5.74 5.50
CA ASP A 208 17.37 6.74 5.37
C ASP A 208 18.34 6.47 4.22
N ASN A 209 18.53 5.22 3.80
CA ASN A 209 19.39 4.87 2.67
C ASN A 209 18.80 5.27 1.31
N HIS A 210 17.48 5.43 1.23
CA HIS A 210 16.75 5.73 0.01
C HIS A 210 15.98 7.06 0.09
N ASN A 211 16.03 7.74 1.24
CA ASN A 211 15.37 9.02 1.49
C ASN A 211 16.36 10.20 1.40
N SER A 212 17.03 10.32 0.26
CA SER A 212 17.98 11.41 0.02
C SER A 212 17.35 12.73 -0.46
N GLY A 213 16.02 12.77 -0.60
CA GLY A 213 15.29 13.89 -1.16
C GLY A 213 15.28 13.91 -2.70
N GLY A 214 14.74 14.99 -3.27
CA GLY A 214 14.61 15.12 -4.73
C GLY A 214 13.43 14.31 -5.31
N PHE A 215 12.48 13.89 -4.45
CA PHE A 215 11.29 13.17 -4.90
C PHE A 215 10.38 14.03 -5.75
N LYS A 216 9.71 13.40 -6.70
CA LYS A 216 8.74 14.06 -7.56
C LYS A 216 7.45 13.24 -7.63
N TYR A 217 6.48 13.65 -6.83
CA TYR A 217 5.11 13.16 -6.85
C TYR A 217 4.17 14.36 -6.78
N GLU A 218 4.10 15.12 -7.90
CA GLU A 218 3.25 16.30 -7.99
C GLU A 218 1.77 15.88 -7.97
N ALA A 219 0.92 16.74 -7.43
CA ALA A 219 -0.52 16.49 -7.38
C ALA A 219 -1.11 16.33 -8.79
N TYR A 220 -1.92 15.30 -8.97
CA TYR A 220 -2.72 15.14 -10.17
C TYR A 220 -3.93 16.08 -10.18
N VAL A 221 -4.37 16.41 -11.38
CA VAL A 221 -5.65 17.09 -11.65
C VAL A 221 -6.53 16.19 -12.51
N ALA A 222 -7.83 16.44 -12.55
CA ALA A 222 -8.76 15.58 -13.28
C ALA A 222 -8.42 15.42 -14.77
N SER A 223 -7.85 16.46 -15.40
CA SER A 223 -7.43 16.42 -16.81
C SER A 223 -6.27 15.46 -17.09
N ASP A 224 -5.48 15.07 -16.09
CA ASP A 224 -4.40 14.10 -16.26
C ASP A 224 -4.95 12.71 -16.65
N PHE A 225 -6.20 12.44 -16.32
CA PHE A 225 -6.91 11.19 -16.60
C PHE A 225 -7.84 11.27 -17.82
N ASN A 226 -7.98 12.43 -18.47
CA ASN A 226 -8.71 12.53 -19.73
C ASN A 226 -7.96 11.82 -20.84
N SER A 227 -8.67 11.42 -21.90
CA SER A 227 -8.03 10.81 -23.07
C SER A 227 -6.88 11.69 -23.60
N GLY A 228 -5.68 11.11 -23.69
CA GLY A 228 -4.45 11.82 -24.03
C GLY A 228 -3.78 12.56 -22.86
N GLY A 229 -4.33 12.50 -21.65
CA GLY A 229 -3.67 12.97 -20.42
C GLY A 229 -2.50 12.08 -20.04
N ILE A 230 -1.65 12.57 -19.11
CA ILE A 230 -0.41 11.88 -18.72
C ILE A 230 -0.63 10.49 -18.13
N GLU A 231 -1.80 10.25 -17.51
CA GLU A 231 -2.21 8.95 -16.94
C GLU A 231 -3.21 8.20 -17.84
N ASN A 232 -3.46 8.69 -19.05
CA ASN A 232 -4.41 8.08 -19.97
C ASN A 232 -4.00 8.26 -21.44
N THR A 233 -2.77 7.86 -21.75
CA THR A 233 -2.23 7.94 -23.13
C THR A 233 -2.89 6.94 -24.08
N ASP A 234 -3.47 5.86 -23.56
CA ASP A 234 -4.21 4.84 -24.28
C ASP A 234 -5.70 5.19 -24.52
N GLY A 235 -6.17 6.31 -23.95
CA GLY A 235 -7.48 6.88 -24.24
C GLY A 235 -8.68 6.11 -23.71
N ILE A 236 -8.51 5.35 -22.63
CA ILE A 236 -9.64 4.66 -21.97
C ILE A 236 -10.57 5.66 -21.26
N ASP A 237 -11.69 5.17 -20.75
CA ASP A 237 -12.59 5.99 -19.93
C ASP A 237 -11.84 6.68 -18.78
N PRO A 238 -12.01 8.00 -18.57
CA PRO A 238 -11.25 8.75 -17.56
C PRO A 238 -11.33 8.18 -16.14
N LYS A 239 -12.50 7.71 -15.73
CA LYS A 239 -12.69 7.07 -14.43
C LYS A 239 -11.92 5.75 -14.32
N SER A 240 -11.89 4.99 -15.40
CA SER A 240 -11.10 3.75 -15.48
C SER A 240 -9.60 4.04 -15.42
N ALA A 241 -9.12 5.10 -16.07
CA ALA A 241 -7.73 5.53 -16.00
C ALA A 241 -7.36 5.95 -14.56
N PHE A 242 -8.22 6.72 -13.89
CA PHE A 242 -8.02 7.08 -12.49
C PHE A 242 -7.97 5.85 -11.57
N LEU A 243 -8.91 4.92 -11.73
CA LEU A 243 -8.94 3.70 -10.94
C LEU A 243 -7.71 2.81 -11.21
N ARG A 244 -7.22 2.77 -12.46
CA ARG A 244 -5.96 2.09 -12.80
C ARG A 244 -4.80 2.65 -11.99
N GLU A 245 -4.61 3.97 -11.98
CA GLU A 245 -3.54 4.61 -11.22
C GLU A 245 -3.66 4.33 -9.71
N VAL A 246 -4.86 4.39 -9.14
CA VAL A 246 -5.10 4.05 -7.71
C VAL A 246 -4.71 2.60 -7.42
N ILE A 247 -5.02 1.66 -8.30
CA ILE A 247 -4.71 0.23 -8.11
C ILE A 247 -3.22 -0.04 -8.31
N GLU A 248 -2.58 0.60 -9.29
CA GLU A 248 -1.13 0.51 -9.49
C GLU A 248 -0.36 1.10 -8.30
N GLU A 249 -0.80 2.26 -7.80
CA GLU A 249 -0.19 2.83 -6.58
C GLU A 249 -0.34 1.90 -5.39
N ARG A 250 -1.51 1.27 -5.24
CA ARG A 250 -1.73 0.26 -4.19
C ARG A 250 -0.84 -0.97 -4.37
N TYR A 251 -0.58 -1.38 -5.61
CA TYR A 251 0.33 -2.48 -5.92
C TYR A 251 1.77 -2.14 -5.51
N VAL A 252 2.25 -0.96 -5.87
CA VAL A 252 3.62 -0.52 -5.59
C VAL A 252 3.81 -0.26 -4.08
N SER A 253 3.01 0.61 -3.49
CA SER A 253 3.13 0.96 -2.06
C SER A 253 2.80 -0.21 -1.14
N GLY A 254 1.91 -1.10 -1.57
CA GLY A 254 1.49 -2.29 -0.85
C GLY A 254 2.35 -3.53 -1.10
N PHE A 255 3.47 -3.40 -1.80
CA PHE A 255 4.34 -4.55 -2.02
C PHE A 255 4.81 -5.15 -0.69
N GLY A 256 4.75 -6.47 -0.58
CA GLY A 256 5.00 -7.18 0.68
C GLY A 256 3.80 -7.27 1.64
N MET A 257 2.70 -6.58 1.34
CA MET A 257 1.43 -6.69 2.06
C MET A 257 0.44 -7.62 1.33
N HIS A 258 -0.73 -7.84 1.93
CA HIS A 258 -1.79 -8.65 1.31
C HIS A 258 -2.58 -7.90 0.22
N MET A 259 -2.42 -6.59 0.10
CA MET A 259 -3.23 -5.76 -0.80
C MET A 259 -3.10 -6.15 -2.28
N PRO A 260 -1.91 -6.29 -2.87
CA PRO A 260 -1.79 -6.63 -4.28
C PRO A 260 -2.47 -7.95 -4.65
N PHE A 261 -2.29 -8.97 -3.81
CA PHE A 261 -2.94 -10.27 -4.01
C PHE A 261 -4.47 -10.19 -3.93
N ASN A 262 -4.98 -9.44 -2.96
CA ASN A 262 -6.43 -9.27 -2.79
C ASN A 262 -7.04 -8.47 -3.94
N ASP A 263 -6.35 -7.44 -4.43
CA ASP A 263 -6.79 -6.64 -5.56
C ASP A 263 -6.82 -7.47 -6.86
N ALA A 264 -5.78 -8.24 -7.13
CA ALA A 264 -5.75 -9.16 -8.26
C ALA A 264 -6.95 -10.13 -8.25
N ARG A 265 -7.34 -10.64 -7.07
CA ARG A 265 -8.48 -11.55 -6.94
C ARG A 265 -9.83 -10.87 -7.12
N ARG A 266 -10.04 -9.68 -6.52
CA ARG A 266 -11.35 -9.01 -6.54
C ARG A 266 -11.65 -8.27 -7.83
N LEU A 267 -10.61 -7.84 -8.58
CA LEU A 267 -10.75 -7.01 -9.78
C LEU A 267 -10.70 -7.83 -11.08
N ARG A 268 -10.01 -8.95 -11.09
CA ARG A 268 -9.74 -9.78 -12.28
C ARG A 268 -10.94 -10.05 -13.19
N LYS A 269 -12.15 -10.15 -12.63
CA LYS A 269 -13.38 -10.48 -13.40
C LYS A 269 -14.32 -9.31 -13.61
N SER A 270 -14.15 -8.22 -12.91
CA SER A 270 -15.16 -7.16 -12.84
C SER A 270 -14.72 -5.81 -13.34
N ASP A 271 -13.43 -5.63 -13.55
CA ASP A 271 -12.85 -4.37 -13.98
C ASP A 271 -11.85 -4.63 -15.10
N SER A 272 -12.35 -5.13 -16.25
CA SER A 272 -11.52 -5.50 -17.40
C SER A 272 -10.76 -4.33 -18.02
N ALA A 273 -11.17 -3.09 -17.76
CA ALA A 273 -10.48 -1.88 -18.20
C ALA A 273 -9.31 -1.51 -17.26
N ILE A 274 -9.25 -2.09 -16.07
CA ILE A 274 -8.16 -1.89 -15.12
C ILE A 274 -7.22 -3.09 -15.27
N SER A 275 -6.05 -2.84 -15.85
CA SER A 275 -4.99 -3.84 -15.88
C SER A 275 -4.50 -4.08 -14.46
N VAL A 276 -4.71 -5.28 -13.94
CA VAL A 276 -4.20 -5.69 -12.63
C VAL A 276 -3.00 -6.59 -12.87
N PRO A 277 -1.87 -6.35 -12.20
CA PRO A 277 -0.67 -7.17 -12.33
C PRO A 277 -0.88 -8.64 -11.99
#